data_36c7eecbf12876ad203297b2d06f1d43
#
_entry.id   36c7eecbf12876ad203297b2d06f1d43
#
_cell.length_a   1.000
_cell.length_b   1.000
_cell.length_c   1.000
_cell.angle_alpha   90.00
_cell.angle_beta   90.00
_cell.angle_gamma   90.00
#
_symmetry.space_group_name_H-M   'P 1'
#
loop_
_entity.id
_entity.type
_entity.pdbx_description
1 polymer ?
#
loop_
_entity_poly.entity_id
_entity_poly.type
_entity_poly.pdbx_seq_one_letter_code
_entity_poly.pdbx_strand_id
1 'polypeptide(L)'
;IGVGSASHSTGNTVLALNLAQESALLGMKTLLIDANFQAPAIATLLDLRKVSEENKWRDMSENLSISEITQEKAAGFNALAVEAASYFDLIYIDLGTLANLSSDLTDRRWASQVKIWVANLAQNIVITSTTDLLQQRRLKDLQQDLSKISIRPNISLAVLSASDYRKRDGPILTSTYPMSHIWQIPFDARACSLAMKERTTLAQVSAKCPLRKAFLNIATQIT
;
A
#
# COMPACT_ATOMS: atom_id res chain seq x y z
N ILE A 1 8.96 -0.45 -0.59
CA ILE A 1 7.95 -0.10 0.42
C ILE A 1 6.77 -1.04 0.24
N GLY A 2 6.49 -1.90 1.24
CA GLY A 2 5.25 -2.68 1.28
C GLY A 2 4.08 -1.84 1.79
N VAL A 3 2.91 -1.97 1.18
CA VAL A 3 1.66 -1.39 1.70
C VAL A 3 0.65 -2.51 1.90
N GLY A 4 0.15 -2.65 3.10
CA GLY A 4 -0.79 -3.71 3.42
C GLY A 4 -1.74 -3.30 4.53
N SER A 5 -2.61 -4.20 4.95
CA SER A 5 -3.66 -3.88 5.90
C SER A 5 -3.83 -4.95 6.99
N ALA A 6 -4.33 -4.54 8.14
CA ALA A 6 -4.72 -5.48 9.19
C ALA A 6 -5.94 -6.33 8.79
N SER A 7 -6.72 -5.89 7.81
CA SER A 7 -7.85 -6.63 7.25
C SER A 7 -8.28 -6.05 5.90
N HIS A 8 -9.21 -6.73 5.23
CA HIS A 8 -9.76 -6.24 3.96
C HIS A 8 -10.46 -4.87 4.10
N SER A 9 -10.55 -4.15 2.99
CA SER A 9 -11.32 -2.90 2.84
C SER A 9 -10.86 -1.73 3.72
N THR A 10 -9.58 -1.64 4.06
CA THR A 10 -9.00 -0.52 4.82
C THR A 10 -8.27 0.50 3.97
N GLY A 11 -8.44 0.46 2.64
CA GLY A 11 -7.89 1.45 1.72
C GLY A 11 -6.41 1.29 1.37
N ASN A 12 -5.78 0.13 1.63
CA ASN A 12 -4.37 -0.11 1.31
C ASN A 12 -4.05 0.12 -0.18
N THR A 13 -4.86 -0.40 -1.11
CA THR A 13 -4.67 -0.21 -2.55
C THR A 13 -4.76 1.28 -2.95
N VAL A 14 -5.74 2.01 -2.40
CA VAL A 14 -5.89 3.45 -2.64
C VAL A 14 -4.68 4.21 -2.08
N LEU A 15 -4.20 3.83 -0.89
CA LEU A 15 -2.99 4.41 -0.31
C LEU A 15 -1.77 4.12 -1.20
N ALA A 16 -1.52 2.86 -1.55
CA ALA A 16 -0.37 2.47 -2.38
C ALA A 16 -0.34 3.23 -3.72
N LEU A 17 -1.49 3.27 -4.41
CA LEU A 17 -1.65 3.98 -5.68
C LEU A 17 -1.32 5.48 -5.55
N ASN A 18 -1.88 6.14 -4.54
CA ASN A 18 -1.68 7.58 -4.40
C ASN A 18 -0.31 7.94 -3.85
N LEU A 19 0.30 7.11 -2.99
CA LEU A 19 1.70 7.30 -2.58
C LEU A 19 2.65 7.18 -3.78
N ALA A 20 2.48 6.16 -4.62
CA ALA A 20 3.27 5.99 -5.84
C ALA A 20 3.10 7.19 -6.79
N GLN A 21 1.87 7.67 -6.97
CA GLN A 21 1.61 8.85 -7.79
C GLN A 21 2.24 10.12 -7.23
N GLU A 22 2.16 10.37 -5.91
CA GLU A 22 2.77 11.55 -5.30
C GLU A 22 4.29 11.50 -5.37
N SER A 23 4.91 10.32 -5.16
CA SER A 23 6.36 10.14 -5.32
C SER A 23 6.80 10.40 -6.77
N ALA A 24 6.04 9.93 -7.76
CA ALA A 24 6.30 10.22 -9.16
C ALA A 24 6.19 11.71 -9.49
N LEU A 25 5.23 12.42 -8.90
CA LEU A 25 5.08 13.87 -9.03
C LEU A 25 6.21 14.66 -8.35
N LEU A 26 6.87 14.07 -7.35
CA LEU A 26 8.09 14.61 -6.74
C LEU A 26 9.35 14.35 -7.60
N GLY A 27 9.21 13.72 -8.76
CA GLY A 27 10.31 13.44 -9.69
C GLY A 27 11.01 12.11 -9.49
N MET A 28 10.53 11.26 -8.56
CA MET A 28 11.11 9.94 -8.31
C MET A 28 10.60 8.94 -9.36
N LYS A 29 11.49 8.22 -10.02
CA LYS A 29 11.11 7.08 -10.86
C LYS A 29 10.49 6.00 -9.98
N THR A 30 9.19 5.78 -10.11
CA THR A 30 8.40 4.99 -9.17
C THR A 30 7.72 3.82 -9.88
N LEU A 31 7.85 2.63 -9.31
CA LEU A 31 7.09 1.44 -9.71
C LEU A 31 6.03 1.12 -8.66
N LEU A 32 4.80 0.93 -9.08
CA LEU A 32 3.71 0.39 -8.27
C LEU A 32 3.42 -1.04 -8.70
N ILE A 33 3.53 -1.98 -7.76
CA ILE A 33 3.25 -3.40 -7.99
C ILE A 33 1.96 -3.79 -7.26
N ASP A 34 0.97 -4.28 -8.01
CA ASP A 34 -0.19 -4.96 -7.44
C ASP A 34 0.17 -6.43 -7.18
N ALA A 35 0.34 -6.76 -5.90
CA ALA A 35 0.57 -8.12 -5.41
C ALA A 35 -0.53 -8.57 -4.46
N ASN A 36 -1.70 -7.93 -4.52
CA ASN A 36 -2.89 -8.32 -3.79
C ASN A 36 -3.61 -9.45 -4.53
N PHE A 37 -3.08 -10.66 -4.42
CA PHE A 37 -3.58 -11.83 -5.17
C PHE A 37 -5.05 -12.17 -4.92
N GLN A 38 -5.62 -11.75 -3.80
CA GLN A 38 -7.02 -12.03 -3.48
C GLN A 38 -7.99 -11.05 -4.16
N ALA A 39 -7.54 -9.81 -4.35
CA ALA A 39 -8.37 -8.76 -4.93
C ALA A 39 -7.47 -7.72 -5.64
N PRO A 40 -6.82 -8.08 -6.77
CA PRO A 40 -6.06 -7.11 -7.54
C PRO A 40 -7.00 -6.02 -8.03
N ALA A 41 -6.64 -4.77 -7.84
CA ALA A 41 -7.56 -3.66 -8.10
C ALA A 41 -6.93 -2.45 -8.79
N ILE A 42 -5.61 -2.33 -8.83
CA ILE A 42 -4.93 -1.15 -9.37
C ILE A 42 -5.27 -0.96 -10.85
N ALA A 43 -5.20 -2.03 -11.64
CA ALA A 43 -5.56 -1.98 -13.06
C ALA A 43 -7.02 -1.55 -13.28
N THR A 44 -7.95 -2.05 -12.44
CA THR A 44 -9.37 -1.68 -12.49
C THR A 44 -9.61 -0.23 -12.10
N LEU A 45 -8.94 0.24 -11.04
CA LEU A 45 -9.06 1.62 -10.56
C LEU A 45 -8.58 2.65 -11.60
N LEU A 46 -7.68 2.27 -12.48
CA LEU A 46 -7.09 3.12 -13.51
C LEU A 46 -7.59 2.83 -14.93
N ASP A 47 -8.60 1.97 -15.08
CA ASP A 47 -9.12 1.52 -16.39
C ASP A 47 -8.04 0.93 -17.32
N LEU A 48 -7.07 0.23 -16.76
CA LEU A 48 -6.00 -0.38 -17.52
C LEU A 48 -6.37 -1.80 -17.93
N ARG A 49 -6.22 -2.10 -19.21
CA ARG A 49 -6.43 -3.45 -19.72
C ARG A 49 -5.11 -4.19 -19.80
N LYS A 50 -5.12 -5.49 -19.50
CA LYS A 50 -4.01 -6.41 -19.76
C LYS A 50 -2.69 -6.08 -19.03
N VAL A 51 -2.74 -5.42 -17.88
CA VAL A 51 -1.53 -5.18 -17.06
C VAL A 51 -0.93 -6.51 -16.59
N SER A 52 -1.78 -7.47 -16.27
CA SER A 52 -1.37 -8.83 -15.91
C SER A 52 -0.66 -9.62 -17.03
N GLU A 53 -0.87 -9.24 -18.29
CA GLU A 53 -0.22 -9.86 -19.45
C GLU A 53 1.17 -9.25 -19.74
N GLU A 54 1.52 -8.08 -19.16
CA GLU A 54 2.83 -7.45 -19.34
C GLU A 54 3.94 -8.30 -18.72
N ASN A 55 5.05 -8.45 -19.43
CA ASN A 55 6.15 -9.26 -18.91
C ASN A 55 6.82 -8.67 -17.66
N LYS A 56 6.84 -7.34 -17.54
CA LYS A 56 7.49 -6.62 -16.44
C LYS A 56 6.58 -5.56 -15.85
N TRP A 57 6.54 -4.39 -16.45
CA TRP A 57 5.72 -3.24 -16.04
C TRP A 57 5.27 -2.45 -17.26
N ARG A 58 4.25 -1.61 -17.05
CA ARG A 58 3.72 -0.66 -18.02
C ARG A 58 3.94 0.76 -17.54
N ASP A 59 4.49 1.60 -18.39
CA ASP A 59 4.66 3.01 -18.09
C ASP A 59 3.30 3.74 -18.18
N MET A 60 3.00 4.49 -17.13
CA MET A 60 1.78 5.30 -17.01
C MET A 60 2.06 6.78 -17.23
N SER A 61 3.24 7.22 -16.84
CA SER A 61 3.75 8.57 -17.03
C SER A 61 5.27 8.53 -17.06
N GLU A 62 5.92 9.67 -17.20
CA GLU A 62 7.38 9.78 -17.20
C GLU A 62 8.03 9.12 -15.96
N ASN A 63 7.40 9.23 -14.79
CA ASN A 63 7.97 8.75 -13.55
C ASN A 63 7.13 7.68 -12.84
N LEU A 64 6.02 7.19 -13.42
CA LEU A 64 5.20 6.16 -12.82
C LEU A 64 5.01 4.99 -13.76
N SER A 65 5.38 3.80 -13.30
CA SER A 65 5.10 2.53 -13.95
C SER A 65 4.28 1.62 -13.02
N ILE A 66 3.54 0.68 -13.62
CA ILE A 66 2.67 -0.25 -12.90
C ILE A 66 2.96 -1.68 -13.36
N SER A 67 2.93 -2.61 -12.40
CA SER A 67 2.99 -4.05 -12.65
C SER A 67 1.94 -4.78 -11.84
N GLU A 68 1.46 -5.91 -12.34
CA GLU A 68 0.58 -6.82 -11.62
C GLU A 68 1.23 -8.19 -11.55
N ILE A 69 1.30 -8.75 -10.34
CA ILE A 69 1.90 -10.06 -10.10
C ILE A 69 0.80 -11.11 -10.08
N THR A 70 0.78 -11.96 -11.09
CA THR A 70 -0.07 -13.15 -11.16
C THR A 70 0.62 -14.34 -10.51
N GLN A 71 -0.11 -15.45 -10.35
CA GLN A 71 0.46 -16.71 -9.87
C GLN A 71 1.69 -17.14 -10.69
N GLU A 72 1.62 -17.01 -12.01
CA GLU A 72 2.70 -17.39 -12.92
C GLU A 72 3.96 -16.55 -12.74
N LYS A 73 3.78 -15.26 -12.44
CA LYS A 73 4.88 -14.31 -12.22
C LYS A 73 5.48 -14.40 -10.81
N ALA A 74 4.74 -14.93 -9.85
CA ALA A 74 5.16 -14.95 -8.44
C ALA A 74 6.48 -15.70 -8.24
N ALA A 75 6.72 -16.78 -8.97
CA ALA A 75 7.98 -17.54 -8.90
C ALA A 75 9.19 -16.71 -9.39
N GLY A 76 8.98 -15.80 -10.34
CA GLY A 76 9.99 -14.88 -10.89
C GLY A 76 10.11 -13.54 -10.15
N PHE A 77 9.33 -13.33 -9.10
CA PHE A 77 9.22 -12.02 -8.44
C PHE A 77 10.58 -11.47 -7.96
N ASN A 78 11.45 -12.33 -7.41
CA ASN A 78 12.77 -11.89 -6.95
C ASN A 78 13.62 -11.30 -8.11
N ALA A 79 13.60 -11.94 -9.27
CA ALA A 79 14.32 -11.43 -10.45
C ALA A 79 13.72 -10.11 -10.94
N LEU A 80 12.38 -10.01 -11.00
CA LEU A 80 11.69 -8.77 -11.34
C LEU A 80 12.05 -7.64 -10.37
N ALA A 81 12.05 -7.91 -9.07
CA ALA A 81 12.34 -6.92 -8.04
C ALA A 81 13.81 -6.43 -8.09
N VAL A 82 14.76 -7.32 -8.34
CA VAL A 82 16.17 -6.97 -8.52
C VAL A 82 16.35 -6.10 -9.76
N GLU A 83 15.73 -6.47 -10.87
CA GLU A 83 15.75 -5.66 -12.08
C GLU A 83 15.09 -4.30 -11.85
N ALA A 84 13.90 -4.26 -11.26
CA ALA A 84 13.19 -3.03 -10.95
C ALA A 84 14.02 -2.08 -10.06
N ALA A 85 14.77 -2.61 -9.09
CA ALA A 85 15.66 -1.81 -8.25
C ALA A 85 16.81 -1.12 -9.00
N SER A 86 17.12 -1.53 -10.24
CA SER A 86 18.10 -0.85 -11.09
C SER A 86 17.52 0.28 -11.95
N TYR A 87 16.18 0.34 -12.07
CA TYR A 87 15.49 1.31 -12.92
C TYR A 87 14.71 2.37 -12.13
N PHE A 88 14.19 1.98 -10.94
CA PHE A 88 13.30 2.81 -10.15
C PHE A 88 13.97 3.24 -8.85
N ASP A 89 13.76 4.51 -8.49
CA ASP A 89 14.19 5.05 -7.21
C ASP A 89 13.32 4.50 -6.06
N LEU A 90 12.03 4.27 -6.35
CA LEU A 90 11.05 3.77 -5.39
C LEU A 90 10.19 2.65 -5.98
N ILE A 91 9.94 1.63 -5.17
CA ILE A 91 9.03 0.53 -5.49
C ILE A 91 7.98 0.42 -4.38
N TYR A 92 6.71 0.65 -4.72
CA TYR A 92 5.56 0.39 -3.85
C TYR A 92 4.95 -0.95 -4.22
N ILE A 93 4.60 -1.76 -3.19
CA ILE A 93 4.02 -3.09 -3.40
C ILE A 93 2.73 -3.17 -2.58
N ASP A 94 1.58 -3.23 -3.25
CA ASP A 94 0.30 -3.52 -2.59
C ASP A 94 0.23 -5.01 -2.24
N LEU A 95 0.26 -5.30 -0.93
CA LEU A 95 0.29 -6.67 -0.39
C LEU A 95 -1.10 -7.20 -0.02
N GLY A 96 -2.13 -6.36 -0.14
CA GLY A 96 -3.45 -6.69 0.38
C GLY A 96 -3.45 -6.83 1.90
N THR A 97 -4.04 -7.91 2.42
CA THR A 97 -4.06 -8.15 3.87
C THR A 97 -2.79 -8.83 4.38
N LEU A 98 -2.36 -8.38 5.58
CA LEU A 98 -1.25 -8.93 6.35
C LEU A 98 -1.74 -9.73 7.58
N ALA A 99 -3.05 -10.03 7.69
CA ALA A 99 -3.68 -10.64 8.88
C ALA A 99 -3.05 -11.94 9.21
N ASN A 100 -2.29 -12.64 8.73
CA ASN A 100 -1.60 -13.88 9.16
C ASN A 100 -0.14 -13.89 8.67
N LEU A 101 0.52 -12.75 8.80
CA LEU A 101 1.85 -12.56 8.23
C LEU A 101 2.85 -13.60 8.77
N SER A 102 2.80 -13.96 10.05
CA SER A 102 3.69 -14.98 10.62
C SER A 102 3.54 -16.34 9.94
N SER A 103 2.31 -16.75 9.63
CA SER A 103 2.04 -17.98 8.87
C SER A 103 2.49 -17.84 7.42
N ASP A 104 2.24 -16.70 6.78
CA ASP A 104 2.65 -16.43 5.39
C ASP A 104 4.18 -16.52 5.24
N LEU A 105 4.96 -16.06 6.24
CA LEU A 105 6.42 -16.10 6.18
C LEU A 105 7.03 -17.51 6.27
N THR A 106 6.28 -18.48 6.78
CA THR A 106 6.68 -19.90 6.84
C THR A 106 6.08 -20.72 5.70
N ASP A 107 5.18 -20.13 4.92
CA ASP A 107 4.47 -20.78 3.84
C ASP A 107 5.33 -20.84 2.57
N ARG A 108 5.33 -21.98 1.91
CA ARG A 108 6.06 -22.18 0.64
C ARG A 108 5.21 -21.94 -0.60
N ARG A 109 3.93 -21.63 -0.43
CA ARG A 109 3.04 -21.37 -1.56
C ARG A 109 3.42 -20.08 -2.28
N TRP A 110 3.13 -20.03 -3.56
CA TRP A 110 3.41 -18.88 -4.43
C TRP A 110 2.84 -17.56 -3.87
N ALA A 111 1.65 -17.59 -3.29
CA ALA A 111 0.97 -16.41 -2.76
C ALA A 111 1.72 -15.72 -1.59
N SER A 112 2.60 -16.44 -0.91
CA SER A 112 3.38 -15.92 0.21
C SER A 112 4.74 -15.35 -0.23
N GLN A 113 5.23 -15.66 -1.44
CA GLN A 113 6.58 -15.31 -1.88
C GLN A 113 6.84 -13.80 -1.87
N VAL A 114 5.88 -12.97 -2.32
CA VAL A 114 6.04 -11.51 -2.31
C VAL A 114 6.10 -10.97 -0.89
N LYS A 115 5.26 -11.48 0.03
CA LYS A 115 5.28 -11.07 1.44
C LYS A 115 6.59 -11.47 2.12
N ILE A 116 7.10 -12.67 1.84
CA ILE A 116 8.41 -13.15 2.32
C ILE A 116 9.52 -12.22 1.81
N TRP A 117 9.50 -11.87 0.52
CA TRP A 117 10.46 -10.96 -0.07
C TRP A 117 10.41 -9.58 0.62
N VAL A 118 9.21 -9.00 0.78
CA VAL A 118 9.03 -7.70 1.43
C VAL A 118 9.50 -7.74 2.89
N ALA A 119 9.15 -8.78 3.65
CA ALA A 119 9.55 -8.92 5.04
C ALA A 119 11.08 -9.00 5.24
N ASN A 120 11.81 -9.49 4.24
CA ASN A 120 13.27 -9.65 4.31
C ASN A 120 14.05 -8.50 3.68
N LEU A 121 13.53 -7.82 2.66
CA LEU A 121 14.30 -6.92 1.82
C LEU A 121 13.76 -5.48 1.73
N ALA A 122 12.48 -5.24 2.01
CA ALA A 122 11.95 -3.90 2.00
C ALA A 122 12.54 -3.03 3.11
N GLN A 123 12.51 -1.73 2.93
CA GLN A 123 12.93 -0.76 3.95
C GLN A 123 11.78 -0.43 4.90
N ASN A 124 10.56 -0.31 4.35
CA ASN A 124 9.37 0.10 5.10
C ASN A 124 8.17 -0.78 4.73
N ILE A 125 7.30 -1.01 5.72
CA ILE A 125 5.93 -1.50 5.51
C ILE A 125 4.98 -0.49 6.14
N VAL A 126 4.02 -0.03 5.34
CA VAL A 126 2.92 0.83 5.80
C VAL A 126 1.67 -0.03 5.99
N ILE A 127 1.19 -0.11 7.21
CA ILE A 127 -0.04 -0.83 7.55
C ILE A 127 -1.20 0.14 7.55
N THR A 128 -2.28 -0.16 6.83
CA THR A 128 -3.51 0.61 6.88
C THR A 128 -4.49 0.03 7.89
N SER A 129 -5.19 0.91 8.59
CA SER A 129 -6.31 0.57 9.47
C SER A 129 -7.31 1.72 9.49
N THR A 130 -8.48 1.50 10.07
CA THR A 130 -9.48 2.54 10.30
C THR A 130 -9.77 2.71 11.79
N THR A 131 -10.53 3.75 12.14
CA THR A 131 -10.88 4.06 13.53
C THR A 131 -12.05 3.24 14.08
N ASP A 132 -12.67 2.35 13.31
CA ASP A 132 -13.75 1.50 13.82
C ASP A 132 -13.24 0.37 14.73
N LEU A 133 -14.10 -0.07 15.67
CA LEU A 133 -13.73 -1.03 16.71
C LEU A 133 -13.25 -2.38 16.15
N LEU A 134 -13.85 -2.85 15.06
CA LEU A 134 -13.47 -4.13 14.47
C LEU A 134 -12.07 -4.05 13.86
N GLN A 135 -11.76 -2.95 13.17
CA GLN A 135 -10.44 -2.74 12.57
C GLN A 135 -9.36 -2.53 13.64
N GLN A 136 -9.68 -1.83 14.72
CA GLN A 136 -8.78 -1.71 15.87
C GLN A 136 -8.45 -3.07 16.48
N ARG A 137 -9.44 -3.96 16.61
CA ARG A 137 -9.21 -5.33 17.09
C ARG A 137 -8.27 -6.09 16.17
N ARG A 138 -8.54 -6.08 14.87
CA ARG A 138 -7.70 -6.75 13.86
C ARG A 138 -6.28 -6.17 13.78
N LEU A 139 -6.15 -4.85 13.95
CA LEU A 139 -4.83 -4.23 14.06
C LEU A 139 -4.07 -4.75 15.27
N LYS A 140 -4.73 -4.87 16.43
CA LYS A 140 -4.11 -5.44 17.63
C LYS A 140 -3.69 -6.89 17.42
N ASP A 141 -4.52 -7.70 16.77
CA ASP A 141 -4.19 -9.09 16.46
C ASP A 141 -2.98 -9.17 15.52
N LEU A 142 -2.90 -8.32 14.49
CA LEU A 142 -1.73 -8.20 13.62
C LEU A 142 -0.48 -7.75 14.38
N GLN A 143 -0.59 -6.79 15.29
CA GLN A 143 0.55 -6.34 16.11
C GLN A 143 1.09 -7.47 17.00
N GLN A 144 0.20 -8.28 17.57
CA GLN A 144 0.58 -9.47 18.32
C GLN A 144 1.25 -10.53 17.42
N ASP A 145 0.83 -10.64 16.18
CA ASP A 145 1.44 -11.52 15.20
C ASP A 145 2.84 -11.03 14.80
N LEU A 146 2.99 -9.74 14.53
CA LEU A 146 4.28 -9.10 14.26
C LEU A 146 5.28 -9.27 15.41
N SER A 147 4.83 -9.27 16.67
CA SER A 147 5.73 -9.45 17.82
C SER A 147 6.34 -10.85 17.92
N LYS A 148 5.82 -11.84 17.19
CA LYS A 148 6.32 -13.22 17.16
C LYS A 148 7.38 -13.47 16.07
N ILE A 149 7.58 -12.53 15.18
CA ILE A 149 8.45 -12.66 14.01
C ILE A 149 9.51 -11.57 13.99
N SER A 150 10.63 -11.87 13.35
CA SER A 150 11.65 -10.86 13.04
C SER A 150 11.56 -10.53 11.57
N ILE A 151 11.31 -9.25 11.26
CA ILE A 151 11.28 -8.72 9.90
C ILE A 151 12.22 -7.53 9.79
N ARG A 152 12.75 -7.29 8.61
CA ARG A 152 13.71 -6.21 8.38
C ARG A 152 13.07 -4.82 8.29
N PRO A 153 11.89 -4.65 7.64
CA PRO A 153 11.31 -3.34 7.41
C PRO A 153 10.93 -2.60 8.69
N ASN A 154 11.08 -1.28 8.65
CA ASN A 154 10.40 -0.41 9.60
C ASN A 154 8.89 -0.48 9.38
N ILE A 155 8.13 -0.56 10.47
CA ILE A 155 6.67 -0.59 10.40
C ILE A 155 6.10 0.78 10.71
N SER A 156 5.21 1.24 9.85
CA SER A 156 4.45 2.48 10.04
C SER A 156 2.95 2.22 9.91
N LEU A 157 2.15 3.06 10.53
CA LEU A 157 0.70 2.92 10.57
C LEU A 157 0.02 4.12 9.91
N ALA A 158 -0.85 3.86 8.95
CA ALA A 158 -1.71 4.84 8.31
C ALA A 158 -3.16 4.59 8.75
N VAL A 159 -3.71 5.49 9.57
CA VAL A 159 -5.06 5.39 10.13
C VAL A 159 -6.01 6.25 9.31
N LEU A 160 -6.91 5.59 8.57
CA LEU A 160 -7.94 6.27 7.80
C LEU A 160 -9.14 6.57 8.69
N SER A 161 -9.57 7.82 8.71
CA SER A 161 -10.79 8.22 9.42
C SER A 161 -11.99 7.56 8.77
N ALA A 162 -12.89 6.98 9.58
CA ALA A 162 -14.09 6.28 9.09
C ALA A 162 -15.24 7.24 8.74
N SER A 163 -15.16 8.53 9.11
CA SER A 163 -16.20 9.53 8.90
C SER A 163 -15.61 10.95 8.81
N ASP A 164 -16.43 11.91 8.36
CA ASP A 164 -16.08 13.32 8.24
C ASP A 164 -15.27 13.84 9.45
N TYR A 165 -14.08 14.33 9.18
CA TYR A 165 -13.05 14.81 10.13
C TYR A 165 -13.50 15.95 11.06
N ARG A 166 -14.74 16.35 11.03
CA ARG A 166 -15.29 17.47 11.84
C ARG A 166 -15.48 17.13 13.32
N LYS A 167 -15.42 15.85 13.72
CA LYS A 167 -15.44 15.45 15.14
C LYS A 167 -14.01 15.10 15.57
N ARG A 168 -13.44 15.99 16.36
CA ARG A 168 -12.05 15.96 16.86
C ARG A 168 -11.68 14.81 17.80
N ASP A 169 -12.58 13.90 18.11
CA ASP A 169 -12.43 12.96 19.23
C ASP A 169 -12.59 11.49 18.79
N GLY A 170 -11.86 11.10 17.77
CA GLY A 170 -11.59 9.67 17.59
C GLY A 170 -10.48 9.24 18.57
N PRO A 171 -10.58 8.07 19.23
CA PRO A 171 -9.52 7.59 20.09
C PRO A 171 -8.21 7.55 19.31
N ILE A 172 -7.17 8.17 19.88
CA ILE A 172 -5.81 8.04 19.37
C ILE A 172 -5.49 6.55 19.41
N LEU A 173 -5.29 5.93 18.24
CA LEU A 173 -4.88 4.54 18.17
C LEU A 173 -3.50 4.41 18.80
N THR A 174 -3.47 3.88 20.02
CA THR A 174 -2.20 3.51 20.67
C THR A 174 -1.74 2.19 20.08
N SER A 175 -0.57 2.20 19.47
CA SER A 175 0.07 0.97 19.00
C SER A 175 0.76 0.28 20.16
N THR A 176 0.55 -1.04 20.29
CA THR A 176 1.29 -1.91 21.21
C THR A 176 2.59 -2.43 20.59
N TYR A 177 2.78 -2.24 19.29
CA TYR A 177 3.98 -2.58 18.53
C TYR A 177 4.74 -1.30 18.18
N PRO A 178 6.09 -1.29 18.20
CA PRO A 178 6.88 -0.13 17.81
C PRO A 178 6.58 0.27 16.37
N MET A 179 6.07 1.51 16.19
CA MET A 179 5.82 2.08 14.88
C MET A 179 6.79 3.24 14.62
N SER A 180 7.41 3.26 13.46
CA SER A 180 8.29 4.36 13.06
C SER A 180 7.51 5.65 12.87
N HIS A 181 6.32 5.55 12.26
CA HIS A 181 5.41 6.66 12.07
C HIS A 181 3.96 6.22 12.27
N ILE A 182 3.11 7.15 12.72
CA ILE A 182 1.66 6.99 12.77
C ILE A 182 1.04 8.21 12.10
N TRP A 183 0.40 8.01 10.95
CA TRP A 183 -0.28 9.06 10.21
C TRP A 183 -1.78 8.93 10.34
N GLN A 184 -2.43 10.07 10.58
CA GLN A 184 -3.89 10.16 10.49
C GLN A 184 -4.27 10.69 9.11
N ILE A 185 -5.09 9.94 8.40
CA ILE A 185 -5.53 10.26 7.04
C ILE A 185 -6.99 10.68 7.10
N PRO A 186 -7.34 11.91 6.70
CA PRO A 186 -8.71 12.38 6.70
C PRO A 186 -9.54 11.62 5.66
N PHE A 187 -10.81 11.38 5.98
CA PHE A 187 -11.76 10.83 5.03
C PHE A 187 -12.30 11.93 4.10
N ASP A 188 -12.29 11.66 2.80
CA ASP A 188 -12.89 12.54 1.79
C ASP A 188 -13.65 11.69 0.76
N ALA A 189 -14.91 11.39 1.08
CA ALA A 189 -15.77 10.57 0.23
C ALA A 189 -15.95 11.15 -1.17
N ARG A 190 -16.03 12.49 -1.28
CA ARG A 190 -16.22 13.16 -2.57
C ARG A 190 -14.99 13.00 -3.47
N ALA A 191 -13.81 13.23 -2.91
CA ALA A 191 -12.57 13.07 -3.65
C ALA A 191 -12.36 11.60 -4.07
N CYS A 192 -12.61 10.64 -3.17
CA CYS A 192 -12.53 9.22 -3.49
C CYS A 192 -13.53 8.82 -4.58
N SER A 193 -14.80 9.22 -4.44
CA SER A 193 -15.84 8.92 -5.44
C SER A 193 -15.52 9.52 -6.81
N LEU A 194 -14.96 10.73 -6.84
CA LEU A 194 -14.55 11.37 -8.10
C LEU A 194 -13.39 10.61 -8.74
N ALA A 195 -12.35 10.27 -7.99
CA ALA A 195 -11.21 9.50 -8.48
C ALA A 195 -11.64 8.13 -9.04
N MET A 196 -12.54 7.43 -8.35
CA MET A 196 -13.10 6.16 -8.82
C MET A 196 -13.92 6.32 -10.08
N LYS A 197 -14.76 7.36 -10.18
CA LYS A 197 -15.60 7.65 -11.35
C LYS A 197 -14.75 7.97 -12.58
N GLU A 198 -13.74 8.81 -12.41
CA GLU A 198 -12.83 9.22 -13.48
C GLU A 198 -11.70 8.22 -13.72
N ARG A 199 -11.67 7.11 -12.94
CA ARG A 199 -10.68 6.02 -13.03
C ARG A 199 -9.24 6.53 -13.03
N THR A 200 -8.92 7.33 -12.02
CA THR A 200 -7.65 8.01 -11.93
C THR A 200 -7.24 8.27 -10.47
N THR A 201 -6.11 8.95 -10.26
CA THR A 201 -5.60 9.27 -8.92
C THR A 201 -6.19 10.58 -8.36
N LEU A 202 -6.09 10.76 -7.04
CA LEU A 202 -6.51 12.00 -6.38
C LEU A 202 -5.75 13.24 -6.89
N ALA A 203 -4.50 13.06 -7.29
CA ALA A 203 -3.69 14.15 -7.82
C ALA A 203 -4.29 14.79 -9.07
N GLN A 204 -4.98 13.99 -9.89
CA GLN A 204 -5.57 14.44 -11.15
C GLN A 204 -6.96 15.08 -10.97
N VAL A 205 -7.75 14.63 -10.00
CA VAL A 205 -9.15 15.06 -9.85
C VAL A 205 -9.40 15.98 -8.66
N SER A 206 -8.55 15.96 -7.64
CA SER A 206 -8.75 16.68 -6.38
C SER A 206 -7.44 17.24 -5.81
N ALA A 207 -6.73 18.00 -6.62
CA ALA A 207 -5.37 18.46 -6.33
C ALA A 207 -5.18 19.16 -4.96
N LYS A 208 -6.22 19.78 -4.40
CA LYS A 208 -6.17 20.55 -3.14
C LYS A 208 -6.89 19.87 -1.97
N CYS A 209 -7.42 18.64 -2.14
CA CYS A 209 -8.17 18.00 -1.07
C CYS A 209 -7.26 17.62 0.12
N PRO A 210 -7.82 17.60 1.36
CA PRO A 210 -7.05 17.22 2.55
C PRO A 210 -6.46 15.80 2.47
N LEU A 211 -7.20 14.88 1.86
CA LEU A 211 -6.77 13.49 1.67
C LEU A 211 -5.50 13.40 0.82
N ARG A 212 -5.44 14.10 -0.31
CA ARG A 212 -4.23 14.16 -1.15
C ARG A 212 -3.06 14.78 -0.39
N LYS A 213 -3.29 15.85 0.37
CA LYS A 213 -2.23 16.47 1.19
C LYS A 213 -1.65 15.51 2.21
N ALA A 214 -2.48 14.65 2.81
CA ALA A 214 -2.00 13.62 3.71
C ALA A 214 -1.13 12.59 2.98
N PHE A 215 -1.52 12.15 1.78
CA PHE A 215 -0.71 11.21 0.99
C PHE A 215 0.62 11.83 0.54
N LEU A 216 0.62 13.09 0.08
CA LEU A 216 1.84 13.81 -0.25
C LEU A 216 2.79 13.91 0.96
N ASN A 217 2.25 14.24 2.15
CA ASN A 217 3.06 14.30 3.37
C ASN A 217 3.67 12.93 3.72
N ILE A 218 2.92 11.84 3.58
CA ILE A 218 3.45 10.50 3.80
C ILE A 218 4.54 10.19 2.76
N ALA A 219 4.28 10.43 1.48
CA ALA A 219 5.25 10.19 0.42
C ALA A 219 6.58 10.90 0.69
N THR A 220 6.56 12.19 1.10
CA THR A 220 7.76 12.95 1.44
C THR A 220 8.50 12.48 2.70
N GLN A 221 7.87 11.72 3.58
CA GLN A 221 8.50 11.21 4.80
C GLN A 221 9.10 9.82 4.66
N ILE A 222 8.64 9.05 3.68
CA ILE A 222 9.09 7.66 3.48
C ILE A 222 10.01 7.50 2.27
N THR A 223 10.22 8.58 1.50
CA THR A 223 11.25 8.69 0.47
C THR A 223 12.55 9.19 1.07
#